data_adefb48e8122e78030c5e3fd2caf4945
#
_entry.id   adefb48e8122e78030c5e3fd2caf4945
#
_cell.length_a   1.000
_cell.length_b   1.000
_cell.length_c   1.000
_cell.angle_alpha   90.00
_cell.angle_beta   90.00
_cell.angle_gamma   90.00
#
_symmetry.space_group_name_H-M   'P 1'
#
loop_
_entity.id
_entity.type
_entity.pdbx_description
1 polymer ?
#
loop_
_entity_poly.entity_id
_entity_poly.type
_entity_poly.pdbx_seq_one_letter_code
_entity_poly.pdbx_strand_id
1 'polypeptide(L)'
;MLFRSDTETTGLNPACDKIIELGIVAFQYDPLTAGIIKIIDRYAGFEDPGFPLSAETTAITGITDNMVSGKSFDEAHVCRLADQASLVIAHNAAFDRKFVEARYPVFSGMPWACSITQIDWHAERITTRVLEYLLFKFGWFINAHRALDDSEGLLGLLLETLPVSGTPVFKALIDKYEEISAKICAVGAPFDKKDVLKQRGYRWNDGTQGGCKAWWTSVPGDMEREELAWLANEIYPRGTTDSVEISRVNALDRFSIRER
;
A
#
# COMPACT_ATOMS: atom_id res chain seq x y z
N MET A 1 -4.35 14.86 -11.84
CA MET A 1 -3.20 14.00 -12.22
C MET A 1 -3.04 12.93 -11.16
N LEU A 2 -2.71 11.74 -11.54
CA LEU A 2 -2.39 10.65 -10.63
C LEU A 2 -0.90 10.40 -10.64
N PHE A 3 -0.44 9.83 -9.57
CA PHE A 3 0.95 9.67 -9.27
C PHE A 3 1.16 8.25 -8.78
N ARG A 4 2.13 7.60 -9.34
CA ARG A 4 2.49 6.27 -8.94
C ARG A 4 3.91 6.27 -8.42
N SER A 5 4.12 5.74 -7.23
CA SER A 5 5.44 5.63 -6.63
C SER A 5 5.77 4.19 -6.25
N ASP A 6 7.04 3.89 -6.36
CA ASP A 6 7.68 2.72 -5.84
C ASP A 6 9.01 3.11 -5.20
N THR A 7 9.44 2.40 -4.15
CA THR A 7 10.64 2.75 -3.39
C THR A 7 11.50 1.54 -3.08
N GLU A 8 12.81 1.66 -3.34
CA GLU A 8 13.80 0.76 -2.78
C GLU A 8 14.43 1.40 -1.54
N THR A 9 14.64 0.60 -0.49
CA THR A 9 15.04 1.10 0.83
C THR A 9 16.19 0.29 1.43
N THR A 10 16.86 0.84 2.46
CA THR A 10 17.92 0.13 3.19
C THR A 10 17.41 -0.98 4.10
N GLY A 11 16.10 -1.04 4.35
CA GLY A 11 15.45 -2.03 5.21
C GLY A 11 13.95 -1.76 5.33
N LEU A 12 13.30 -2.33 6.32
CA LEU A 12 11.83 -2.37 6.41
C LEU A 12 11.23 -1.35 7.40
N ASN A 13 12.04 -0.66 8.18
CA ASN A 13 11.58 0.22 9.25
C ASN A 13 11.75 1.71 8.89
N PRO A 14 10.70 2.44 8.54
CA PRO A 14 10.77 3.84 8.12
C PRO A 14 11.27 4.80 9.22
N ALA A 15 11.38 4.34 10.48
CA ALA A 15 11.94 5.15 11.56
C ALA A 15 13.48 5.22 11.54
N CYS A 16 14.15 4.24 10.94
CA CYS A 16 15.62 4.17 10.90
C CYS A 16 16.20 3.89 9.51
N ASP A 17 15.41 3.25 8.62
CA ASP A 17 15.82 2.98 7.26
C ASP A 17 15.55 4.15 6.31
N LYS A 18 16.23 4.16 5.17
CA LYS A 18 16.19 5.26 4.19
C LYS A 18 15.72 4.75 2.83
N ILE A 19 15.08 5.64 2.06
CA ILE A 19 14.86 5.41 0.63
C ILE A 19 16.22 5.56 -0.07
N ILE A 20 16.55 4.63 -0.94
CA ILE A 20 17.78 4.66 -1.77
C ILE A 20 17.48 4.75 -3.27
N GLU A 21 16.29 4.38 -3.70
CA GLU A 21 15.78 4.64 -5.04
C GLU A 21 14.30 5.04 -4.95
N LEU A 22 13.90 6.03 -5.74
CA LEU A 22 12.53 6.48 -5.88
C LEU A 22 12.15 6.52 -7.36
N GLY A 23 11.12 5.77 -7.72
CA GLY A 23 10.53 5.76 -9.05
C GLY A 23 9.13 6.36 -9.04
N ILE A 24 8.83 7.23 -10.00
CA ILE A 24 7.53 7.89 -10.11
C ILE A 24 7.08 7.91 -11.56
N VAL A 25 5.83 7.56 -11.81
CA VAL A 25 5.16 7.79 -13.08
C VAL A 25 3.91 8.63 -12.84
N ALA A 26 3.89 9.84 -13.38
CA ALA A 26 2.75 10.75 -13.32
C ALA A 26 1.90 10.62 -14.58
N PHE A 27 0.60 10.45 -14.42
CA PHE A 27 -0.32 10.30 -15.55
C PHE A 27 -1.66 11.01 -15.33
N GLN A 28 -2.31 11.33 -16.43
CA GLN A 28 -3.65 11.89 -16.44
C GLN A 28 -4.68 10.80 -16.73
N TYR A 29 -5.80 10.85 -16.01
CA TYR A 29 -6.93 9.96 -16.24
C TYR A 29 -8.24 10.74 -16.35
N ASP A 30 -9.24 10.11 -16.93
CA ASP A 30 -10.61 10.60 -16.95
C ASP A 30 -11.34 10.06 -15.69
N PRO A 31 -11.78 10.91 -14.75
CA PRO A 31 -12.46 10.45 -13.54
C PRO A 31 -13.82 9.79 -13.79
N LEU A 32 -14.47 10.04 -14.95
CA LEU A 32 -15.78 9.43 -15.27
C LEU A 32 -15.63 7.99 -15.74
N THR A 33 -14.60 7.72 -16.55
CA THR A 33 -14.39 6.40 -17.17
C THR A 33 -13.30 5.59 -16.47
N ALA A 34 -12.51 6.23 -15.60
CA ALA A 34 -11.24 5.72 -15.09
C ALA A 34 -10.26 5.33 -16.23
N GLY A 35 -10.37 5.97 -17.40
CA GLY A 35 -9.47 5.75 -18.52
C GLY A 35 -8.18 6.52 -18.35
N ILE A 36 -7.03 5.88 -18.53
CA ILE A 36 -5.72 6.55 -18.54
C ILE A 36 -5.56 7.26 -19.88
N ILE A 37 -5.38 8.60 -19.85
CA ILE A 37 -5.35 9.45 -21.04
C ILE A 37 -3.92 9.56 -21.60
N LYS A 38 -2.96 9.89 -20.72
CA LYS A 38 -1.55 10.05 -21.13
C LYS A 38 -0.62 10.04 -19.91
N ILE A 39 0.61 9.66 -20.14
CA ILE A 39 1.71 9.86 -19.19
C ILE A 39 2.14 11.33 -19.29
N ILE A 40 2.30 11.97 -18.14
CA ILE A 40 2.69 13.37 -18.02
C ILE A 40 4.19 13.49 -17.81
N ASP A 41 4.73 12.68 -16.89
CA ASP A 41 6.14 12.76 -16.48
C ASP A 41 6.61 11.43 -15.87
N ARG A 42 7.92 11.26 -15.82
CA ARG A 42 8.60 10.15 -15.17
C ARG A 42 9.75 10.70 -14.34
N TYR A 43 9.96 10.11 -13.18
CA TYR A 43 11.08 10.42 -12.33
C TYR A 43 11.74 9.12 -11.89
N ALA A 44 13.07 9.09 -11.92
CA ALA A 44 13.88 8.06 -11.30
C ALA A 44 15.08 8.73 -10.64
N GLY A 45 15.33 8.42 -9.40
CA GLY A 45 16.43 8.99 -8.66
C GLY A 45 16.99 8.04 -7.62
N PHE A 46 18.29 8.19 -7.35
CA PHE A 46 18.97 7.56 -6.23
C PHE A 46 19.26 8.59 -5.14
N GLU A 47 19.33 8.13 -3.90
CA GLU A 47 19.77 8.93 -2.75
C GLU A 47 20.82 8.16 -1.94
N ASP A 48 21.89 8.85 -1.56
CA ASP A 48 22.92 8.32 -0.66
C ASP A 48 22.34 8.25 0.77
N PRO A 49 22.22 7.06 1.39
CA PRO A 49 21.71 6.95 2.75
C PRO A 49 22.68 7.50 3.80
N GLY A 50 23.92 7.79 3.44
CA GLY A 50 24.95 8.30 4.34
C GLY A 50 25.71 7.20 5.11
N PHE A 51 25.48 5.93 4.77
CA PHE A 51 26.13 4.75 5.34
C PHE A 51 26.18 3.62 4.31
N PRO A 52 27.10 2.64 4.45
CA PRO A 52 27.20 1.52 3.51
C PRO A 52 25.95 0.66 3.48
N LEU A 53 25.55 0.22 2.29
CA LEU A 53 24.44 -0.69 2.10
C LEU A 53 24.79 -2.08 2.65
N SER A 54 23.82 -2.76 3.24
CA SER A 54 24.00 -4.14 3.67
C SER A 54 24.08 -5.08 2.46
N ALA A 55 24.77 -6.21 2.63
CA ALA A 55 24.82 -7.24 1.60
C ALA A 55 23.41 -7.77 1.25
N GLU A 56 22.50 -7.79 2.21
CA GLU A 56 21.10 -8.18 2.03
C GLU A 56 20.34 -7.17 1.15
N THR A 57 20.47 -5.87 1.45
CA THR A 57 19.88 -4.80 0.63
C THR A 57 20.36 -4.90 -0.81
N THR A 58 21.67 -5.01 -1.02
CA THR A 58 22.25 -5.16 -2.37
C THR A 58 21.78 -6.44 -3.07
N ALA A 59 21.66 -7.54 -2.34
CA ALA A 59 21.19 -8.81 -2.92
C ALA A 59 19.73 -8.76 -3.37
N ILE A 60 18.86 -8.02 -2.64
CA ILE A 60 17.44 -7.88 -2.96
C ILE A 60 17.22 -6.86 -4.08
N THR A 61 17.81 -5.66 -3.95
CA THR A 61 17.51 -4.54 -4.85
C THR A 61 18.46 -4.45 -6.05
N GLY A 62 19.61 -5.12 -5.99
CA GLY A 62 20.70 -4.96 -6.96
C GLY A 62 21.42 -3.60 -6.87
N ILE A 63 21.03 -2.73 -5.92
CA ILE A 63 21.63 -1.40 -5.74
C ILE A 63 22.94 -1.54 -4.94
N THR A 64 23.99 -0.90 -5.41
CA THR A 64 25.32 -0.91 -4.77
C THR A 64 25.67 0.47 -4.23
N ASP A 65 26.63 0.52 -3.29
CA ASP A 65 27.16 1.79 -2.76
C ASP A 65 27.58 2.77 -3.86
N ASN A 66 28.20 2.26 -4.93
CA ASN A 66 28.64 3.09 -6.05
C ASN A 66 27.48 3.77 -6.81
N MET A 67 26.30 3.16 -6.80
CA MET A 67 25.11 3.72 -7.48
C MET A 67 24.50 4.87 -6.69
N VAL A 68 24.57 4.83 -5.38
CA VAL A 68 23.94 5.82 -4.49
C VAL A 68 24.91 6.88 -3.98
N SER A 69 26.21 6.59 -3.91
CA SER A 69 27.22 7.46 -3.31
C SER A 69 27.19 8.88 -3.89
N GLY A 70 27.02 9.87 -3.02
CA GLY A 70 26.93 11.29 -3.35
C GLY A 70 25.70 11.68 -4.18
N LYS A 71 24.71 10.79 -4.31
CA LYS A 71 23.44 11.09 -4.99
C LYS A 71 22.45 11.71 -4.02
N SER A 72 21.56 12.53 -4.57
CA SER A 72 20.39 13.07 -3.88
C SER A 72 19.22 13.15 -4.85
N PHE A 73 18.02 13.02 -4.34
CA PHE A 73 16.81 13.22 -5.14
C PHE A 73 16.70 14.66 -5.63
N ASP A 74 16.09 14.85 -6.81
CA ASP A 74 15.67 16.18 -7.28
C ASP A 74 14.42 16.60 -6.52
N GLU A 75 14.62 17.28 -5.39
CA GLU A 75 13.55 17.78 -4.50
C GLU A 75 12.52 18.62 -5.25
N ALA A 76 13.00 19.51 -6.14
CA ALA A 76 12.11 20.41 -6.86
C ALA A 76 11.23 19.63 -7.85
N HIS A 77 11.77 18.59 -8.47
CA HIS A 77 11.00 17.72 -9.37
C HIS A 77 9.95 16.91 -8.59
N VAL A 78 10.36 16.23 -7.52
CA VAL A 78 9.45 15.41 -6.69
C VAL A 78 8.32 16.25 -6.11
N CYS A 79 8.63 17.41 -5.49
CA CYS A 79 7.62 18.29 -4.94
C CYS A 79 6.66 18.84 -6.01
N ARG A 80 7.18 19.24 -7.18
CA ARG A 80 6.34 19.71 -8.28
C ARG A 80 5.37 18.63 -8.79
N LEU A 81 5.80 17.37 -8.84
CA LEU A 81 4.93 16.25 -9.17
C LEU A 81 3.87 16.04 -8.08
N ALA A 82 4.27 16.08 -6.81
CA ALA A 82 3.37 15.94 -5.67
C ALA A 82 2.27 17.02 -5.69
N ASP A 83 2.62 18.28 -5.86
CA ASP A 83 1.68 19.42 -5.87
C ASP A 83 0.57 19.30 -6.93
N GLN A 84 0.82 18.58 -8.00
CA GLN A 84 -0.13 18.36 -9.09
C GLN A 84 -0.95 17.08 -8.95
N ALA A 85 -0.59 16.21 -8.02
CA ALA A 85 -1.24 14.91 -7.86
C ALA A 85 -2.49 15.01 -7.00
N SER A 86 -3.54 14.28 -7.38
CA SER A 86 -4.78 14.14 -6.61
C SER A 86 -4.88 12.79 -5.88
N LEU A 87 -4.05 11.82 -6.23
CA LEU A 87 -4.01 10.48 -5.63
C LEU A 87 -2.63 9.87 -5.88
N VAL A 88 -2.08 9.20 -4.90
CA VAL A 88 -0.89 8.35 -5.03
C VAL A 88 -1.32 6.88 -5.07
N ILE A 89 -0.75 6.12 -5.99
CA ILE A 89 -0.99 4.69 -6.13
C ILE A 89 0.34 3.96 -5.91
N ALA A 90 0.35 2.91 -5.11
CA ALA A 90 1.49 2.01 -4.97
C ALA A 90 1.05 0.54 -4.99
N HIS A 91 2.01 -0.32 -5.31
CA HIS A 91 1.85 -1.75 -5.11
C HIS A 91 2.43 -2.11 -3.74
N ASN A 92 1.60 -2.38 -2.74
CA ASN A 92 1.95 -2.45 -1.32
C ASN A 92 2.11 -1.07 -0.63
N ALA A 93 1.15 -0.18 -0.84
CA ALA A 93 1.17 1.18 -0.30
C ALA A 93 1.44 1.28 1.22
N ALA A 94 1.15 0.23 1.99
CA ALA A 94 1.45 0.17 3.43
C ALA A 94 2.97 0.19 3.73
N PHE A 95 3.81 -0.15 2.75
CA PHE A 95 5.26 -0.02 2.81
C PHE A 95 5.67 1.37 2.32
N ASP A 96 5.45 1.68 1.05
CA ASP A 96 5.94 2.87 0.38
C ASP A 96 5.49 4.16 1.06
N ARG A 97 4.21 4.25 1.41
CA ARG A 97 3.63 5.46 2.00
C ARG A 97 4.41 5.95 3.20
N LYS A 98 4.78 5.05 4.10
CA LYS A 98 5.47 5.41 5.35
C LYS A 98 6.87 5.98 5.10
N PHE A 99 7.58 5.44 4.15
CA PHE A 99 8.89 5.92 3.74
C PHE A 99 8.80 7.25 2.98
N VAL A 100 7.87 7.34 2.03
CA VAL A 100 7.67 8.55 1.24
C VAL A 100 7.20 9.71 2.10
N GLU A 101 6.26 9.52 3.03
CA GLU A 101 5.81 10.56 3.96
C GLU A 101 6.91 11.00 4.94
N ALA A 102 7.74 10.06 5.40
CA ALA A 102 8.88 10.39 6.28
C ALA A 102 9.92 11.25 5.55
N ARG A 103 10.16 10.99 4.26
CA ARG A 103 11.12 11.73 3.43
C ARG A 103 10.53 13.02 2.87
N TYR A 104 9.25 13.00 2.49
CA TYR A 104 8.54 14.10 1.84
C TYR A 104 7.19 14.37 2.51
N PRO A 105 7.14 15.25 3.52
CA PRO A 105 5.89 15.54 4.26
C PRO A 105 4.71 16.01 3.40
N VAL A 106 4.94 16.55 2.20
CA VAL A 106 3.89 16.97 1.26
C VAL A 106 2.94 15.82 0.92
N PHE A 107 3.41 14.57 0.94
CA PHE A 107 2.57 13.41 0.67
C PHE A 107 1.63 13.02 1.80
N SER A 108 1.83 13.53 3.02
CA SER A 108 0.97 13.21 4.17
C SER A 108 -0.47 13.74 4.05
N GLY A 109 -0.67 14.79 3.25
CA GLY A 109 -1.99 15.34 2.94
C GLY A 109 -2.69 14.71 1.73
N MET A 110 -2.11 13.67 1.12
CA MET A 110 -2.61 13.07 -0.11
C MET A 110 -3.33 11.75 0.15
N PRO A 111 -4.42 11.47 -0.60
CA PRO A 111 -5.02 10.15 -0.58
C PRO A 111 -4.10 9.11 -1.25
N TRP A 112 -4.11 7.88 -0.74
CA TRP A 112 -3.34 6.76 -1.28
C TRP A 112 -4.24 5.58 -1.63
N ALA A 113 -3.89 4.90 -2.71
CA ALA A 113 -4.50 3.65 -3.12
C ALA A 113 -3.46 2.53 -3.24
N CYS A 114 -3.90 1.30 -3.01
CA CYS A 114 -3.04 0.11 -3.02
C CYS A 114 -3.60 -0.96 -3.96
N SER A 115 -2.87 -1.30 -4.99
CA SER A 115 -3.30 -2.34 -5.94
C SER A 115 -3.29 -3.76 -5.35
N ILE A 116 -2.55 -4.02 -4.25
CA ILE A 116 -2.58 -5.32 -3.57
C ILE A 116 -3.87 -5.52 -2.79
N THR A 117 -4.33 -4.50 -2.06
CA THR A 117 -5.37 -4.68 -1.03
C THR A 117 -6.73 -4.17 -1.45
N GLN A 118 -6.81 -3.30 -2.45
CA GLN A 118 -8.07 -2.68 -2.88
C GLN A 118 -8.62 -3.28 -4.19
N ILE A 119 -7.97 -4.28 -4.74
CA ILE A 119 -8.48 -5.10 -5.84
C ILE A 119 -8.68 -6.52 -5.30
N ASP A 120 -9.86 -7.10 -5.53
CA ASP A 120 -10.13 -8.49 -5.14
C ASP A 120 -9.57 -9.48 -6.16
N TRP A 121 -8.24 -9.67 -6.10
CA TRP A 121 -7.54 -10.60 -6.97
C TRP A 121 -8.02 -12.05 -6.82
N HIS A 122 -8.52 -12.42 -5.65
CA HIS A 122 -9.03 -13.77 -5.41
C HIS A 122 -10.34 -14.02 -6.17
N ALA A 123 -11.26 -13.04 -6.19
CA ALA A 123 -12.46 -13.12 -7.03
C ALA A 123 -12.12 -13.24 -8.53
N GLU A 124 -10.96 -12.67 -8.92
CA GLU A 124 -10.42 -12.78 -10.27
C GLU A 124 -9.63 -14.07 -10.54
N ARG A 125 -9.68 -15.05 -9.61
CA ARG A 125 -8.96 -16.34 -9.66
C ARG A 125 -7.44 -16.20 -9.74
N ILE A 126 -6.91 -15.13 -9.15
CA ILE A 126 -5.49 -14.87 -9.05
C ILE A 126 -5.06 -15.09 -7.59
N THR A 127 -4.21 -16.08 -7.36
CA THR A 127 -3.88 -16.58 -6.02
C THR A 127 -2.72 -15.85 -5.34
N THR A 128 -1.88 -15.18 -6.09
CA THR A 128 -0.79 -14.36 -5.55
C THR A 128 -0.88 -12.93 -6.07
N ARG A 129 -0.43 -11.99 -5.26
CA ARG A 129 -0.52 -10.54 -5.52
C ARG A 129 0.87 -9.90 -5.72
N VAL A 130 1.90 -10.71 -5.95
CA VAL A 130 3.24 -10.24 -6.31
C VAL A 130 3.17 -9.58 -7.67
N LEU A 131 3.74 -8.38 -7.82
CA LEU A 131 3.63 -7.56 -9.04
C LEU A 131 4.11 -8.31 -10.28
N GLU A 132 5.28 -8.92 -10.20
CA GLU A 132 5.88 -9.68 -11.30
C GLU A 132 4.97 -10.82 -11.77
N TYR A 133 4.31 -11.53 -10.83
CA TYR A 133 3.38 -12.60 -11.18
C TYR A 133 2.09 -12.04 -11.80
N LEU A 134 1.57 -10.93 -11.29
CA LEU A 134 0.42 -10.25 -11.89
C LEU A 134 0.75 -9.85 -13.32
N LEU A 135 1.87 -9.19 -13.53
CA LEU A 135 2.33 -8.79 -14.86
C LEU A 135 2.51 -9.98 -15.80
N PHE A 136 3.16 -11.05 -15.32
CA PHE A 136 3.29 -12.28 -16.09
C PHE A 136 1.95 -12.86 -16.55
N LYS A 137 0.92 -12.83 -15.70
CA LYS A 137 -0.45 -13.27 -16.04
C LYS A 137 -1.06 -12.50 -17.21
N PHE A 138 -0.71 -11.21 -17.34
CA PHE A 138 -1.14 -10.34 -18.43
C PHE A 138 -0.15 -10.28 -19.59
N GLY A 139 0.90 -11.11 -19.58
CA GLY A 139 1.88 -11.20 -20.67
C GLY A 139 2.98 -10.14 -20.62
N TRP A 140 3.16 -9.46 -19.49
CA TRP A 140 4.20 -8.48 -19.28
C TRP A 140 5.39 -9.05 -18.53
N PHE A 141 6.59 -8.52 -18.84
CA PHE A 141 7.84 -8.82 -18.15
C PHE A 141 8.53 -7.50 -17.81
N ILE A 142 8.99 -7.37 -16.57
CA ILE A 142 9.74 -6.21 -16.09
C ILE A 142 11.08 -6.65 -15.51
N ASN A 143 12.00 -5.72 -15.39
CA ASN A 143 13.20 -5.89 -14.60
C ASN A 143 12.88 -5.48 -13.15
N ALA A 144 12.39 -6.43 -12.37
CA ALA A 144 11.93 -6.18 -11.00
C ALA A 144 13.03 -5.61 -10.09
N HIS A 145 12.62 -4.97 -8.99
CA HIS A 145 13.48 -4.30 -8.02
C HIS A 145 14.25 -3.10 -8.59
N ARG A 146 13.62 -2.40 -9.52
CA ARG A 146 14.00 -1.08 -9.99
C ARG A 146 12.78 -0.18 -9.89
N ALA A 147 12.83 0.81 -9.00
CA ALA A 147 11.67 1.60 -8.62
C ALA A 147 10.89 2.21 -9.81
N LEU A 148 11.57 2.66 -10.88
CA LEU A 148 10.89 3.13 -12.07
C LEU A 148 10.27 1.98 -12.88
N ASP A 149 10.98 0.86 -13.08
CA ASP A 149 10.49 -0.28 -13.84
C ASP A 149 9.26 -0.89 -13.16
N ASP A 150 9.29 -1.03 -11.83
CA ASP A 150 8.14 -1.47 -11.03
C ASP A 150 7.01 -0.44 -11.11
N SER A 151 7.34 0.86 -11.14
CA SER A 151 6.40 1.92 -11.40
C SER A 151 5.76 1.82 -12.79
N GLU A 152 6.46 1.59 -13.84
CA GLU A 152 5.92 1.38 -15.19
C GLU A 152 5.14 0.05 -15.30
N GLY A 153 5.63 -1.01 -14.67
CA GLY A 153 4.93 -2.30 -14.63
C GLY A 153 3.54 -2.20 -14.01
N LEU A 154 3.39 -1.52 -12.86
CA LEU A 154 2.05 -1.32 -12.30
C LEU A 154 1.20 -0.42 -13.22
N LEU A 155 1.74 0.59 -13.89
CA LEU A 155 0.96 1.34 -14.87
C LEU A 155 0.46 0.40 -15.98
N GLY A 156 1.31 -0.51 -16.48
CA GLY A 156 0.91 -1.56 -17.40
C GLY A 156 -0.24 -2.40 -16.85
N LEU A 157 -0.11 -2.86 -15.59
CA LEU A 157 -1.17 -3.63 -14.91
C LEU A 157 -2.48 -2.84 -14.79
N LEU A 158 -2.42 -1.55 -14.50
CA LEU A 158 -3.62 -0.70 -14.40
C LEU A 158 -4.36 -0.52 -15.73
N LEU A 159 -3.67 -0.69 -16.86
CA LEU A 159 -4.27 -0.65 -18.20
C LEU A 159 -4.98 -1.95 -18.59
N GLU A 160 -4.75 -3.03 -17.86
CA GLU A 160 -5.30 -4.35 -18.15
C GLU A 160 -6.77 -4.47 -17.72
N THR A 161 -7.39 -5.58 -18.14
CA THR A 161 -8.77 -5.94 -17.81
C THR A 161 -8.77 -7.19 -16.94
N LEU A 162 -9.48 -7.14 -15.81
CA LEU A 162 -9.63 -8.25 -14.89
C LEU A 162 -10.27 -9.47 -15.59
N PRO A 163 -9.72 -10.69 -15.40
CA PRO A 163 -10.06 -11.82 -16.26
C PRO A 163 -11.43 -12.46 -16.00
N VAL A 164 -12.03 -12.24 -14.84
CA VAL A 164 -13.35 -12.81 -14.49
C VAL A 164 -14.45 -11.74 -14.61
N SER A 165 -14.27 -10.59 -13.97
CA SER A 165 -15.27 -9.52 -13.99
C SER A 165 -15.31 -8.74 -15.30
N GLY A 166 -14.23 -8.74 -16.10
CA GLY A 166 -14.10 -7.90 -17.27
C GLY A 166 -13.95 -6.41 -16.96
N THR A 167 -13.76 -6.04 -15.69
CA THR A 167 -13.57 -4.65 -15.27
C THR A 167 -12.13 -4.22 -15.52
N PRO A 168 -11.88 -3.00 -16.05
CA PRO A 168 -10.52 -2.47 -16.09
C PRO A 168 -9.90 -2.43 -14.69
N VAL A 169 -8.63 -2.87 -14.56
CA VAL A 169 -7.93 -2.93 -13.27
C VAL A 169 -7.91 -1.57 -12.58
N PHE A 170 -7.62 -0.51 -13.33
CA PHE A 170 -7.61 0.85 -12.78
C PHE A 170 -8.99 1.29 -12.29
N LYS A 171 -10.06 0.96 -13.01
CA LYS A 171 -11.42 1.27 -12.57
C LYS A 171 -11.77 0.55 -11.26
N ALA A 172 -11.45 -0.74 -11.16
CA ALA A 172 -11.66 -1.49 -9.93
C ALA A 172 -10.95 -0.86 -8.73
N LEU A 173 -9.72 -0.33 -8.92
CA LEU A 173 -8.97 0.38 -7.89
C LEU A 173 -9.62 1.72 -7.53
N ILE A 174 -10.00 2.54 -8.54
CA ILE A 174 -10.60 3.86 -8.33
C ILE A 174 -11.95 3.75 -7.64
N ASP A 175 -12.77 2.76 -7.97
CA ASP A 175 -14.06 2.53 -7.31
C ASP A 175 -13.89 2.21 -5.81
N LYS A 176 -12.71 1.72 -5.40
CA LYS A 176 -12.45 1.25 -4.03
C LYS A 176 -11.62 2.20 -3.16
N TYR A 177 -10.82 3.10 -3.74
CA TYR A 177 -9.86 3.87 -2.93
C TYR A 177 -10.54 4.86 -1.96
N GLU A 178 -11.70 5.40 -2.31
CA GLU A 178 -12.47 6.33 -1.47
C GLU A 178 -13.33 5.63 -0.40
N GLU A 179 -13.55 4.32 -0.52
CA GLU A 179 -14.36 3.59 0.46
C GLU A 179 -13.75 3.71 1.86
N ILE A 180 -14.57 4.10 2.82
CA ILE A 180 -14.17 4.10 4.22
C ILE A 180 -14.08 2.64 4.69
N SER A 181 -12.99 2.29 5.35
CA SER A 181 -12.83 1.01 6.05
C SER A 181 -12.94 1.19 7.56
N ALA A 182 -13.45 0.17 8.24
CA ALA A 182 -13.45 0.07 9.69
C ALA A 182 -12.29 -0.82 10.13
N LYS A 183 -11.33 -0.25 10.86
CA LYS A 183 -10.31 -1.01 11.58
C LYS A 183 -10.88 -1.41 12.92
N ILE A 184 -10.99 -2.70 13.16
CA ILE A 184 -11.65 -3.29 14.33
C ILE A 184 -10.59 -4.00 15.16
N CYS A 185 -10.40 -3.52 16.39
CA CYS A 185 -9.48 -4.10 17.36
C CYS A 185 -10.26 -4.90 18.40
N ALA A 186 -10.13 -6.20 18.41
CA ALA A 186 -10.79 -7.11 19.36
C ALA A 186 -10.04 -7.11 20.69
N VAL A 187 -10.11 -5.98 21.43
CA VAL A 187 -9.46 -5.80 22.74
C VAL A 187 -10.06 -6.76 23.74
N GLY A 188 -9.21 -7.43 24.53
CA GLY A 188 -9.65 -8.39 25.55
C GLY A 188 -10.19 -9.71 24.99
N ALA A 189 -10.00 -10.00 23.72
CA ALA A 189 -10.37 -11.30 23.13
C ALA A 189 -9.69 -12.46 23.88
N PRO A 190 -10.41 -13.52 24.27
CA PRO A 190 -9.86 -14.66 24.99
C PRO A 190 -8.74 -15.36 24.18
N PHE A 191 -7.68 -15.79 24.86
CA PHE A 191 -6.52 -16.39 24.22
C PHE A 191 -6.83 -17.68 23.45
N ASP A 192 -7.76 -18.49 23.93
CA ASP A 192 -8.24 -19.71 23.28
C ASP A 192 -8.96 -19.46 21.96
N LYS A 193 -9.40 -18.23 21.71
CA LYS A 193 -10.03 -17.81 20.44
C LYS A 193 -9.04 -17.36 19.35
N LYS A 194 -7.74 -17.38 19.62
CA LYS A 194 -6.70 -16.89 18.70
C LYS A 194 -6.75 -17.51 17.30
N ASP A 195 -7.03 -18.83 17.23
CA ASP A 195 -7.02 -19.54 15.94
C ASP A 195 -8.29 -19.24 15.13
N VAL A 196 -9.41 -19.01 15.80
CA VAL A 196 -10.67 -18.54 15.18
C VAL A 196 -10.48 -17.14 14.60
N LEU A 197 -9.86 -16.23 15.37
CA LEU A 197 -9.53 -14.88 14.91
C LEU A 197 -8.58 -14.90 13.70
N LYS A 198 -7.52 -15.74 13.73
CA LYS A 198 -6.60 -15.90 12.59
C LYS A 198 -7.32 -16.40 11.34
N GLN A 199 -8.19 -17.39 11.47
CA GLN A 199 -8.96 -17.93 10.36
C GLN A 199 -9.89 -16.87 9.74
N ARG A 200 -10.43 -15.95 10.58
CA ARG A 200 -11.25 -14.82 10.14
C ARG A 200 -10.42 -13.67 9.50
N GLY A 201 -9.08 -13.76 9.55
CA GLY A 201 -8.19 -12.74 8.96
C GLY A 201 -7.67 -11.69 9.93
N TYR A 202 -7.90 -11.87 11.24
CA TYR A 202 -7.30 -10.99 12.27
C TYR A 202 -5.80 -11.21 12.38
N ARG A 203 -5.08 -10.12 12.65
CA ARG A 203 -3.64 -10.09 12.92
C ARG A 203 -3.39 -9.62 14.34
N TRP A 204 -2.37 -10.16 14.96
CA TRP A 204 -1.98 -9.72 16.31
C TRP A 204 -1.10 -8.48 16.22
N ASN A 205 -1.45 -7.43 16.97
CA ASN A 205 -0.60 -6.29 17.24
C ASN A 205 -0.17 -6.37 18.72
N ASP A 206 1.14 -6.37 18.99
CA ASP A 206 1.70 -6.40 20.34
C ASP A 206 1.78 -5.01 21.00
N GLY A 207 1.47 -3.94 20.24
CA GLY A 207 1.49 -2.56 20.67
C GLY A 207 2.87 -1.89 20.60
N THR A 208 3.94 -2.62 20.28
CA THR A 208 5.31 -2.07 20.26
C THR A 208 5.52 -1.03 19.17
N GLN A 209 4.80 -1.14 18.07
CA GLN A 209 4.80 -0.21 16.94
C GLN A 209 3.67 0.83 17.03
N GLY A 210 2.97 0.91 18.17
CA GLY A 210 1.79 1.74 18.35
C GLY A 210 0.47 1.04 18.02
N GLY A 211 -0.66 1.73 18.26
CA GLY A 211 -2.00 1.17 18.11
C GLY A 211 -2.43 0.27 19.29
N CYS A 212 -3.61 -0.32 19.19
CA CYS A 212 -4.14 -1.17 20.25
C CYS A 212 -3.38 -2.52 20.34
N LYS A 213 -3.01 -2.93 21.55
CA LYS A 213 -2.45 -4.27 21.79
C LYS A 213 -3.57 -5.31 21.74
N ALA A 214 -3.92 -5.77 20.55
CA ALA A 214 -5.05 -6.67 20.33
C ALA A 214 -4.96 -7.40 18.99
N TRP A 215 -5.84 -8.35 18.76
CA TRP A 215 -6.17 -8.83 17.43
C TRP A 215 -6.93 -7.76 16.68
N TRP A 216 -6.57 -7.51 15.43
CA TRP A 216 -7.21 -6.49 14.59
C TRP A 216 -7.42 -6.97 13.17
N THR A 217 -8.45 -6.41 12.54
CA THR A 217 -8.70 -6.57 11.12
C THR A 217 -9.20 -5.24 10.53
N SER A 218 -9.23 -5.13 9.21
CA SER A 218 -9.86 -4.01 8.52
C SER A 218 -10.91 -4.58 7.57
N VAL A 219 -12.13 -4.05 7.67
CA VAL A 219 -13.26 -4.43 6.81
C VAL A 219 -13.81 -3.19 6.11
N PRO A 220 -14.52 -3.36 4.96
CA PRO A 220 -15.31 -2.28 4.39
C PRO A 220 -16.27 -1.68 5.43
N GLY A 221 -16.51 -0.37 5.39
CA GLY A 221 -17.31 0.31 6.42
C GLY A 221 -18.75 -0.17 6.50
N ASP A 222 -19.33 -0.64 5.41
CA ASP A 222 -20.67 -1.24 5.36
C ASP A 222 -20.72 -2.64 6.02
N MET A 223 -19.59 -3.33 6.14
CA MET A 223 -19.45 -4.65 6.81
C MET A 223 -19.14 -4.53 8.31
N GLU A 224 -18.91 -3.32 8.85
CA GLU A 224 -18.58 -3.08 10.27
C GLU A 224 -19.58 -3.76 11.20
N ARG A 225 -20.88 -3.59 10.93
CA ARG A 225 -21.94 -4.14 11.77
C ARG A 225 -21.99 -5.67 11.77
N GLU A 226 -21.75 -6.28 10.63
CA GLU A 226 -21.68 -7.75 10.51
C GLU A 226 -20.50 -8.30 11.28
N GLU A 227 -19.33 -7.66 11.15
CA GLU A 227 -18.13 -8.08 11.85
C GLU A 227 -18.25 -7.95 13.36
N LEU A 228 -18.87 -6.87 13.87
CA LEU A 228 -19.16 -6.73 15.30
C LEU A 228 -20.13 -7.80 15.81
N ALA A 229 -21.17 -8.14 15.05
CA ALA A 229 -22.09 -9.22 15.40
C ALA A 229 -21.37 -10.58 15.47
N TRP A 230 -20.45 -10.83 14.51
CA TRP A 230 -19.63 -12.04 14.54
C TRP A 230 -18.71 -12.08 15.77
N LEU A 231 -18.03 -10.99 16.12
CA LEU A 231 -17.21 -10.90 17.33
C LEU A 231 -18.02 -11.18 18.60
N ALA A 232 -19.21 -10.60 18.71
CA ALA A 232 -20.12 -10.80 19.85
C ALA A 232 -20.50 -12.28 20.01
N ASN A 233 -20.79 -12.96 18.90
CA ASN A 233 -21.27 -14.33 18.91
C ASN A 233 -20.16 -15.37 19.11
N GLU A 234 -19.02 -15.18 18.43
CA GLU A 234 -17.99 -16.21 18.31
C GLU A 234 -16.81 -15.99 19.26
N ILE A 235 -16.53 -14.76 19.65
CA ILE A 235 -15.31 -14.40 20.38
C ILE A 235 -15.60 -14.04 21.82
N TYR A 236 -16.56 -13.14 22.09
CA TYR A 236 -16.80 -12.63 23.43
C TYR A 236 -17.83 -13.46 24.21
N PRO A 237 -17.46 -14.03 25.39
CA PRO A 237 -18.33 -14.96 26.14
C PRO A 237 -19.65 -14.35 26.61
N ARG A 238 -19.71 -13.01 26.72
CA ARG A 238 -20.90 -12.27 27.16
C ARG A 238 -21.76 -11.77 25.99
N GLY A 239 -21.35 -12.03 24.76
CA GLY A 239 -22.04 -11.53 23.56
C GLY A 239 -22.03 -10.01 23.41
N THR A 240 -21.10 -9.30 24.08
CA THR A 240 -20.93 -7.85 23.98
C THR A 240 -19.62 -7.48 23.35
N THR A 241 -19.58 -6.38 22.63
CA THR A 241 -18.40 -5.81 21.98
C THR A 241 -17.96 -4.50 22.62
N ASP A 242 -18.31 -4.26 23.88
CA ASP A 242 -18.03 -2.99 24.58
C ASP A 242 -16.54 -2.66 24.69
N SER A 243 -15.68 -3.68 24.65
CA SER A 243 -14.23 -3.53 24.68
C SER A 243 -13.59 -3.39 23.29
N VAL A 244 -14.39 -3.55 22.22
CA VAL A 244 -13.88 -3.45 20.85
C VAL A 244 -13.62 -1.98 20.51
N GLU A 245 -12.41 -1.69 20.05
CA GLU A 245 -12.07 -0.37 19.55
C GLU A 245 -12.25 -0.35 18.04
N ILE A 246 -12.89 0.71 17.54
CA ILE A 246 -13.17 0.91 16.12
C ILE A 246 -12.62 2.26 15.68
N SER A 247 -11.82 2.26 14.63
CA SER A 247 -11.44 3.48 13.95
C SER A 247 -11.82 3.42 12.47
N ARG A 248 -12.35 4.53 11.95
CA ARG A 248 -12.71 4.64 10.53
C ARG A 248 -11.57 5.26 9.78
N VAL A 249 -11.12 4.55 8.76
CA VAL A 249 -9.93 4.88 7.96
C VAL A 249 -10.37 5.22 6.55
N ASN A 250 -10.01 6.41 6.08
CA ASN A 250 -10.22 6.88 4.73
C ASN A 250 -8.91 6.86 3.92
N ALA A 251 -8.96 7.25 2.65
CA ALA A 251 -7.80 7.26 1.77
C ALA A 251 -6.68 8.22 2.22
N LEU A 252 -6.98 9.24 3.04
CA LEU A 252 -5.98 10.18 3.55
C LEU A 252 -5.13 9.58 4.67
N ASP A 253 -5.64 8.57 5.39
CA ASP A 253 -4.93 7.97 6.53
C ASP A 253 -4.54 6.51 6.30
N ARG A 254 -5.27 5.81 5.41
CA ARG A 254 -5.00 4.40 5.10
C ARG A 254 -3.55 4.20 4.66
N PHE A 255 -2.91 3.14 5.14
CA PHE A 255 -1.51 2.78 4.87
C PHE A 255 -0.46 3.69 5.53
N SER A 256 -0.83 4.79 6.16
CA SER A 256 0.09 5.69 6.86
C SER A 256 0.35 5.23 8.31
N ILE A 257 1.30 5.91 8.97
CA ILE A 257 1.49 5.75 10.43
C ILE A 257 0.31 6.30 11.25
N ARG A 258 -0.59 7.07 10.62
CA ARG A 258 -1.81 7.64 11.23
C ARG A 258 -2.98 6.65 11.23
N GLU A 259 -2.90 5.57 10.50
CA GLU A 259 -3.89 4.47 10.49
C GLU A 259 -3.89 3.78 11.86
N ARG A 260 -4.55 4.40 12.85
CA ARG A 260 -4.63 3.95 14.24
C ARG A 260 -5.94 3.23 14.52
#